data_e1b28b088f61deb96880855ab3d69b93
#
_entry.id   e1b28b088f61deb96880855ab3d69b93
#
_cell.length_a   1.000
_cell.length_b   1.000
_cell.length_c   1.000
_cell.angle_alpha   90.00
_cell.angle_beta   90.00
_cell.angle_gamma   90.00
#
_symmetry.space_group_name_H-M   'P 1'
#
loop_
_entity.id
_entity.type
_entity.pdbx_description
1 polymer ?
#
loop_
_entity_poly.entity_id
_entity_poly.type
_entity_poly.pdbx_seq_one_letter_code
_entity_poly.pdbx_strand_id
1 'polypeptide(L)'
;NVSGDFNTEIPIKNDKLLISAVGHVKSTNPSHFTETYYSNHFIWENKFDNTLSARGYGNIGIPNKYCNFSIGAGWQGLKNYIYFGNDGTPKQSTDFIQIISGNVRCDVHVKWFHFENQATIQYSTNKDILPLPLVSIYSNLYFKWLVFKKILTLQVGVDCRYNTAYYANAYMPATGQFYLQNETLVGNY
;
A
#
# COMPACT_ATOMS: atom_id res chain seq x y z
N ASN A 1 -1.71 -2.24 21.32
CA ASN A 1 -2.46 -2.25 20.05
C ASN A 1 -3.95 -2.21 20.38
N VAL A 2 -4.68 -1.32 19.74
CA VAL A 2 -6.14 -1.26 19.77
C VAL A 2 -6.63 -1.25 18.34
N SER A 3 -7.60 -2.09 18.01
CA SER A 3 -8.22 -2.14 16.69
C SER A 3 -9.72 -2.29 16.82
N GLY A 4 -10.46 -1.75 15.87
CA GLY A 4 -11.88 -1.92 15.72
C GLY A 4 -12.23 -2.00 14.24
N ASP A 5 -13.19 -2.83 13.91
CA ASP A 5 -13.75 -2.96 12.57
C ASP A 5 -15.27 -2.89 12.59
N PHE A 6 -15.80 -2.34 11.54
CA PHE A 6 -17.24 -2.23 11.32
C PHE A 6 -17.53 -2.68 9.90
N ASN A 7 -18.49 -3.60 9.75
CA ASN A 7 -18.94 -4.08 8.45
C ASN A 7 -20.46 -4.15 8.46
N THR A 8 -21.10 -3.62 7.43
CA THR A 8 -22.55 -3.69 7.25
C THR A 8 -22.93 -3.89 5.79
N GLU A 9 -24.02 -4.57 5.55
CA GLU A 9 -24.62 -4.78 4.25
C GLU A 9 -26.00 -4.14 4.21
N ILE A 10 -26.25 -3.31 3.20
CA ILE A 10 -27.54 -2.66 2.97
C ILE A 10 -28.12 -3.21 1.67
N PRO A 11 -29.25 -3.91 1.69
CA PRO A 11 -29.89 -4.41 0.46
C PRO A 11 -30.43 -3.23 -0.38
N ILE A 12 -30.10 -3.22 -1.67
CA ILE A 12 -30.58 -2.22 -2.63
C ILE A 12 -31.15 -2.95 -3.83
N LYS A 13 -32.49 -3.07 -3.90
CA LYS A 13 -33.21 -3.79 -4.99
C LYS A 13 -32.64 -5.17 -5.25
N ASN A 14 -31.82 -5.33 -6.31
CA ASN A 14 -31.22 -6.60 -6.72
C ASN A 14 -29.75 -6.76 -6.30
N ASP A 15 -29.15 -5.75 -5.70
CA ASP A 15 -27.74 -5.70 -5.28
C ASP A 15 -27.62 -5.40 -3.78
N LYS A 16 -26.39 -5.43 -3.28
CA LYS A 16 -26.05 -5.08 -1.90
C LYS A 16 -25.03 -3.96 -1.89
N LEU A 17 -25.20 -3.00 -1.00
CA LEU A 17 -24.17 -2.02 -0.66
C LEU A 17 -23.38 -2.57 0.53
N LEU A 18 -22.09 -2.73 0.37
CA LEU A 18 -21.17 -3.11 1.42
C LEU A 18 -20.48 -1.85 1.94
N ILE A 19 -20.56 -1.63 3.25
CA ILE A 19 -19.85 -0.54 3.92
C ILE A 19 -18.93 -1.17 4.95
N SER A 20 -17.65 -0.86 4.87
CA SER A 20 -16.65 -1.31 5.85
C SER A 20 -15.82 -0.14 6.34
N ALA A 21 -15.47 -0.17 7.62
CA ALA A 21 -14.54 0.77 8.23
C ALA A 21 -13.62 0.01 9.19
N VAL A 22 -12.33 0.34 9.15
CA VAL A 22 -11.32 -0.27 10.02
C VAL A 22 -10.49 0.85 10.62
N GLY A 23 -10.25 0.75 11.92
CA GLY A 23 -9.34 1.66 12.62
C GLY A 23 -8.39 0.89 13.52
N HIS A 24 -7.15 1.30 13.59
CA HIS A 24 -6.22 0.78 14.59
C HIS A 24 -5.22 1.83 15.05
N VAL A 25 -4.80 1.68 16.30
CA VAL A 25 -3.70 2.43 16.89
C VAL A 25 -2.69 1.43 17.42
N LYS A 26 -1.42 1.62 17.05
CA LYS A 26 -0.33 0.74 17.39
C LYS A 26 0.86 1.54 17.91
N SER A 27 1.42 1.14 19.03
CA SER A 27 2.75 1.55 19.49
C SER A 27 3.73 0.41 19.25
N THR A 28 4.86 0.69 18.62
CA THR A 28 5.89 -0.29 18.26
C THR A 28 7.22 0.15 18.81
N ASN A 29 7.87 -0.71 19.58
CA ASN A 29 9.23 -0.48 20.06
C ASN A 29 10.21 -0.52 18.88
N PRO A 30 11.28 0.29 18.92
CA PRO A 30 12.40 0.15 17.97
C PRO A 30 12.94 -1.28 17.96
N SER A 31 13.42 -1.73 16.82
CA SER A 31 14.10 -3.01 16.76
C SER A 31 15.53 -2.87 17.25
N HIS A 32 16.09 -3.93 17.86
CA HIS A 32 17.50 -3.93 18.28
C HIS A 32 18.44 -3.58 17.12
N PHE A 33 18.13 -4.04 15.92
CA PHE A 33 18.89 -3.73 14.72
C PHE A 33 18.95 -2.23 14.41
N THR A 34 17.85 -1.48 14.60
CA THR A 34 17.84 -0.03 14.37
C THR A 34 18.54 0.75 15.47
N GLU A 35 18.65 0.18 16.67
CA GLU A 35 19.33 0.82 17.79
C GLU A 35 20.82 0.49 17.83
N THR A 36 21.19 -0.78 17.62
CA THR A 36 22.59 -1.21 17.76
C THR A 36 23.00 -2.12 16.59
N TYR A 37 24.06 -1.75 15.90
CA TYR A 37 24.62 -2.54 14.81
C TYR A 37 26.11 -2.29 14.66
N TYR A 38 26.89 -3.35 14.55
CA TYR A 38 28.34 -3.30 14.35
C TYR A 38 28.75 -4.22 13.20
N SER A 39 29.29 -3.64 12.14
CA SER A 39 29.83 -4.37 11.00
C SER A 39 31.05 -3.64 10.41
N ASN A 40 31.66 -4.22 9.38
CA ASN A 40 32.82 -3.63 8.72
C ASN A 40 32.53 -2.29 8.00
N HIS A 41 31.27 -2.06 7.59
CA HIS A 41 30.90 -0.92 6.78
C HIS A 41 29.97 0.06 7.51
N PHE A 42 29.22 -0.44 8.50
CA PHE A 42 28.25 0.35 9.22
C PHE A 42 28.35 0.09 10.71
N ILE A 43 28.38 1.16 11.47
CA ILE A 43 28.32 1.12 12.94
C ILE A 43 27.35 2.20 13.38
N TRP A 44 26.35 1.81 14.20
CA TRP A 44 25.49 2.78 14.87
C TRP A 44 25.07 2.30 16.24
N GLU A 45 24.87 3.26 17.12
CA GLU A 45 24.33 3.08 18.46
C GLU A 45 23.35 4.23 18.70
N ASN A 46 22.05 3.94 18.58
CA ASN A 46 20.95 4.88 18.69
C ASN A 46 20.06 4.54 19.87
N LYS A 47 19.34 5.54 20.34
CA LYS A 47 18.24 5.37 21.28
C LYS A 47 17.02 6.05 20.72
N PHE A 48 16.07 5.26 20.30
CA PHE A 48 14.85 5.74 19.66
C PHE A 48 13.64 5.60 20.59
N ASP A 49 12.68 6.50 20.41
CA ASP A 49 11.38 6.40 21.03
C ASP A 49 10.47 5.43 20.26
N ASN A 50 9.41 4.97 20.94
CA ASN A 50 8.41 4.13 20.32
C ASN A 50 7.71 4.85 19.15
N THR A 51 7.60 4.15 18.02
CA THR A 51 6.82 4.62 16.87
C THR A 51 5.33 4.45 17.18
N LEU A 52 4.57 5.53 17.14
CA LEU A 52 3.10 5.51 17.25
C LEU A 52 2.49 5.62 15.86
N SER A 53 1.64 4.67 15.50
CA SER A 53 0.87 4.64 14.26
C SER A 53 -0.61 4.61 14.56
N ALA A 54 -1.37 5.54 13.98
CA ALA A 54 -2.83 5.52 13.96
C ALA A 54 -3.31 5.45 12.51
N ARG A 55 -4.25 4.55 12.19
CA ARG A 55 -4.80 4.38 10.84
C ARG A 55 -6.30 4.24 10.89
N GLY A 56 -7.00 4.94 9.99
CA GLY A 56 -8.41 4.76 9.70
C GLY A 56 -8.61 4.54 8.20
N TYR A 57 -9.45 3.60 7.82
CA TYR A 57 -9.79 3.29 6.44
C TYR A 57 -11.26 2.95 6.34
N GLY A 58 -11.95 3.56 5.36
CA GLY A 58 -13.34 3.27 5.03
C GLY A 58 -13.49 2.87 3.57
N ASN A 59 -14.37 1.94 3.28
CA ASN A 59 -14.66 1.46 1.94
C ASN A 59 -16.16 1.26 1.74
N ILE A 60 -16.64 1.62 0.56
CA ILE A 60 -18.01 1.40 0.10
C ILE A 60 -17.93 0.59 -1.19
N GLY A 61 -18.65 -0.52 -1.27
CA GLY A 61 -18.63 -1.41 -2.42
C GLY A 61 -20.02 -1.86 -2.84
N ILE A 62 -20.20 -2.07 -4.15
CA ILE A 62 -21.40 -2.63 -4.75
C ILE A 62 -20.94 -3.86 -5.54
N PRO A 63 -20.95 -5.06 -4.93
CA PRO A 63 -20.71 -6.30 -5.65
C PRO A 63 -21.92 -6.65 -6.50
N ASN A 64 -21.70 -6.83 -7.78
CA ASN A 64 -22.70 -7.27 -8.74
C ASN A 64 -22.17 -8.50 -9.49
N LYS A 65 -23.04 -9.30 -10.06
CA LYS A 65 -22.69 -10.49 -10.84
C LYS A 65 -21.67 -10.24 -11.96
N TYR A 66 -21.70 -9.04 -12.54
CA TYR A 66 -20.88 -8.69 -13.71
C TYR A 66 -19.80 -7.65 -13.41
N CYS A 67 -19.97 -6.89 -12.34
CA CYS A 67 -19.06 -5.81 -11.97
C CYS A 67 -18.99 -5.69 -10.44
N ASN A 68 -17.79 -5.75 -9.87
CA ASN A 68 -17.53 -5.40 -8.49
C ASN A 68 -16.89 -4.01 -8.46
N PHE A 69 -17.64 -3.04 -7.97
CA PHE A 69 -17.16 -1.67 -7.83
C PHE A 69 -16.95 -1.35 -6.35
N SER A 70 -15.85 -0.72 -6.01
CA SER A 70 -15.65 -0.16 -4.67
C SER A 70 -14.80 1.11 -4.70
N ILE A 71 -15.10 1.99 -3.74
CA ILE A 71 -14.35 3.21 -3.47
C ILE A 71 -14.00 3.25 -1.99
N GLY A 72 -12.78 3.62 -1.68
CA GLY A 72 -12.29 3.72 -0.32
C GLY A 72 -11.44 4.95 -0.09
N ALA A 73 -11.36 5.36 1.16
CA ALA A 73 -10.49 6.42 1.62
C ALA A 73 -9.82 6.04 2.95
N GLY A 74 -8.60 6.47 3.14
CA GLY A 74 -7.82 6.18 4.33
C GLY A 74 -6.99 7.38 4.78
N TRP A 75 -6.76 7.40 6.08
CA TRP A 75 -5.83 8.29 6.74
C TRP A 75 -4.91 7.50 7.65
N GLN A 76 -3.62 7.85 7.67
CA GLN A 76 -2.64 7.28 8.58
C GLN A 76 -1.77 8.40 9.15
N GLY A 77 -1.62 8.43 10.47
CA GLY A 77 -0.69 9.27 11.20
C GLY A 77 0.45 8.45 11.78
N LEU A 78 1.68 8.94 11.63
CA LEU A 78 2.91 8.34 12.15
C LEU A 78 3.65 9.37 13.00
N LYS A 79 3.96 9.03 14.24
CA LYS A 79 4.83 9.79 15.15
C LYS A 79 6.07 8.97 15.47
N ASN A 80 7.22 9.62 15.55
CA ASN A 80 8.51 8.97 15.82
C ASN A 80 8.81 7.87 14.79
N TYR A 81 8.57 8.14 13.50
CA TYR A 81 8.80 7.18 12.42
C TYR A 81 10.30 6.94 12.24
N ILE A 82 10.71 5.67 12.24
CA ILE A 82 12.10 5.26 12.03
C ILE A 82 12.28 4.91 10.55
N TYR A 83 13.31 5.47 9.94
CA TYR A 83 13.65 5.29 8.54
C TYR A 83 15.17 5.24 8.34
N PHE A 84 15.63 4.70 7.22
CA PHE A 84 17.04 4.75 6.84
C PHE A 84 17.28 5.97 5.96
N GLY A 85 18.16 6.86 6.39
CA GLY A 85 18.54 8.07 5.66
C GLY A 85 19.34 7.77 4.38
N ASN A 86 19.67 8.81 3.61
CA ASN A 86 20.46 8.68 2.36
C ASN A 86 21.87 8.10 2.61
N ASP A 87 22.35 8.18 3.82
CA ASP A 87 23.62 7.59 4.29
C ASP A 87 23.50 6.09 4.65
N GLY A 88 22.32 5.50 4.51
CA GLY A 88 22.06 4.11 4.86
C GLY A 88 22.02 3.84 6.36
N THR A 89 21.98 4.86 7.21
CA THR A 89 21.89 4.72 8.67
C THR A 89 20.46 4.96 9.17
N PRO A 90 20.02 4.31 10.27
CA PRO A 90 18.71 4.52 10.83
C PRO A 90 18.58 5.88 11.51
N LYS A 91 17.47 6.56 11.26
CA LYS A 91 17.10 7.88 11.82
C LYS A 91 15.66 7.84 12.31
N GLN A 92 15.31 8.71 13.22
CA GLN A 92 13.93 8.88 13.68
C GLN A 92 13.44 10.29 13.38
N SER A 93 12.23 10.36 12.79
CA SER A 93 11.57 11.63 12.51
C SER A 93 10.96 12.22 13.78
N THR A 94 11.18 13.50 14.02
CA THR A 94 10.47 14.28 15.06
C THR A 94 9.10 14.77 14.56
N ASP A 95 8.89 14.80 13.23
CA ASP A 95 7.68 15.29 12.61
C ASP A 95 6.55 14.27 12.71
N PHE A 96 5.33 14.79 12.82
CA PHE A 96 4.14 13.98 12.66
C PHE A 96 3.82 13.85 11.16
N ILE A 97 4.06 12.65 10.62
CA ILE A 97 3.84 12.35 9.21
C ILE A 97 2.40 11.87 9.02
N GLN A 98 1.69 12.48 8.09
CA GLN A 98 0.33 12.08 7.74
C GLN A 98 0.30 11.58 6.28
N ILE A 99 -0.46 10.52 6.07
CA ILE A 99 -0.73 9.95 4.76
C ILE A 99 -2.23 9.96 4.55
N ILE A 100 -2.69 10.55 3.46
CA ILE A 100 -4.08 10.50 3.00
C ILE A 100 -4.09 9.67 1.73
N SER A 101 -5.03 8.74 1.63
CA SER A 101 -5.17 7.87 0.47
C SER A 101 -6.63 7.73 0.05
N GLY A 102 -6.85 7.61 -1.25
CA GLY A 102 -8.11 7.24 -1.86
C GLY A 102 -7.87 6.12 -2.86
N ASN A 103 -8.77 5.17 -2.95
CA ASN A 103 -8.69 4.10 -3.95
C ASN A 103 -10.04 3.82 -4.59
N VAL A 104 -9.99 3.43 -5.84
CA VAL A 104 -11.13 2.96 -6.61
C VAL A 104 -10.77 1.61 -7.19
N ARG A 105 -11.67 0.65 -7.08
CA ARG A 105 -11.56 -0.66 -7.70
C ARG A 105 -12.78 -0.93 -8.56
N CYS A 106 -12.56 -1.46 -9.76
CA CYS A 106 -13.61 -1.84 -10.69
C CYS A 106 -13.20 -3.15 -11.39
N ASP A 107 -13.83 -4.25 -11.01
CA ASP A 107 -13.57 -5.56 -11.58
C ASP A 107 -14.79 -5.99 -12.40
N VAL A 108 -14.61 -6.13 -13.70
CA VAL A 108 -15.64 -6.57 -14.65
C VAL A 108 -15.41 -8.02 -15.02
N HIS A 109 -16.44 -8.86 -14.83
CA HIS A 109 -16.41 -10.29 -15.13
C HIS A 109 -17.60 -10.69 -15.99
N VAL A 110 -17.36 -10.87 -17.30
CA VAL A 110 -18.43 -11.25 -18.25
C VAL A 110 -18.01 -12.51 -19.00
N LYS A 111 -18.61 -13.65 -18.64
CA LYS A 111 -18.36 -14.97 -19.24
C LYS A 111 -16.86 -15.31 -19.21
N TRP A 112 -16.20 -15.23 -20.34
CA TRP A 112 -14.77 -15.51 -20.55
C TRP A 112 -13.89 -14.26 -20.44
N PHE A 113 -14.48 -13.06 -20.37
CA PHE A 113 -13.78 -11.78 -20.29
C PHE A 113 -13.68 -11.30 -18.85
N HIS A 114 -12.47 -10.92 -18.41
CA HIS A 114 -12.19 -10.38 -17.10
C HIS A 114 -11.31 -9.13 -17.25
N PHE A 115 -11.72 -8.05 -16.60
CA PHE A 115 -10.99 -6.78 -16.60
C PHE A 115 -11.00 -6.20 -15.18
N GLU A 116 -9.87 -6.31 -14.49
CA GLU A 116 -9.68 -5.90 -13.11
C GLU A 116 -8.84 -4.65 -13.06
N ASN A 117 -9.34 -3.61 -12.38
CA ASN A 117 -8.68 -2.32 -12.30
C ASN A 117 -8.67 -1.82 -10.86
N GLN A 118 -7.54 -1.26 -10.46
CA GLN A 118 -7.39 -0.57 -9.20
C GLN A 118 -6.58 0.71 -9.43
N ALA A 119 -7.11 1.85 -8.98
CA ALA A 119 -6.42 3.12 -8.95
C ALA A 119 -6.32 3.59 -7.50
N THR A 120 -5.15 4.07 -7.12
CA THR A 120 -4.88 4.62 -5.79
C THR A 120 -4.25 5.99 -5.94
N ILE A 121 -4.77 6.97 -5.21
CA ILE A 121 -4.17 8.30 -5.05
C ILE A 121 -3.72 8.38 -3.59
N GLN A 122 -2.50 8.84 -3.35
CA GLN A 122 -1.96 8.97 -2.01
C GLN A 122 -1.04 10.18 -1.89
N TYR A 123 -1.05 10.78 -0.71
CA TYR A 123 -0.25 11.95 -0.41
C TYR A 123 0.36 11.82 0.98
N SER A 124 1.69 12.03 1.07
CA SER A 124 2.42 12.13 2.33
C SER A 124 2.73 13.60 2.63
N THR A 125 2.55 14.02 3.89
CA THR A 125 2.92 15.38 4.32
C THR A 125 4.43 15.59 4.37
N ASN A 126 5.23 14.53 4.48
CA ASN A 126 6.68 14.59 4.44
C ASN A 126 7.22 13.62 3.36
N LYS A 127 7.40 14.13 2.16
CA LYS A 127 7.86 13.35 1.00
C LYS A 127 9.35 13.02 1.05
N ASP A 128 10.13 13.77 1.83
CA ASP A 128 11.56 13.55 1.96
C ASP A 128 11.88 12.32 2.83
N ILE A 129 10.99 12.01 3.78
CA ILE A 129 11.14 10.86 4.67
C ILE A 129 10.30 9.66 4.19
N LEU A 130 9.13 9.94 3.61
CA LEU A 130 8.22 8.92 3.12
C LEU A 130 7.78 9.25 1.69
N PRO A 131 8.66 8.99 0.70
CA PRO A 131 8.36 9.22 -0.71
C PRO A 131 7.36 8.19 -1.22
N LEU A 132 6.18 8.66 -1.63
CA LEU A 132 5.12 7.83 -2.18
C LEU A 132 4.74 8.33 -3.58
N PRO A 133 4.44 7.44 -4.55
CA PRO A 133 3.85 7.86 -5.81
C PRO A 133 2.48 8.48 -5.56
N LEU A 134 2.20 9.62 -6.20
CA LEU A 134 0.92 10.31 -6.04
C LEU A 134 -0.24 9.44 -6.57
N VAL A 135 -0.03 8.82 -7.72
CA VAL A 135 -1.02 7.94 -8.36
C VAL A 135 -0.37 6.60 -8.68
N SER A 136 -1.07 5.52 -8.35
CA SER A 136 -0.74 4.15 -8.73
C SER A 136 -1.94 3.51 -9.40
N ILE A 137 -1.75 2.92 -10.57
CA ILE A 137 -2.79 2.22 -11.32
C ILE A 137 -2.31 0.79 -11.58
N TYR A 138 -3.19 -0.16 -11.32
CA TYR A 138 -3.04 -1.55 -11.72
C TYR A 138 -4.23 -1.93 -12.60
N SER A 139 -3.95 -2.52 -13.74
CA SER A 139 -4.96 -2.99 -14.70
C SER A 139 -4.58 -4.38 -15.20
N ASN A 140 -5.49 -5.32 -15.08
CA ASN A 140 -5.32 -6.69 -15.54
C ASN A 140 -6.47 -7.07 -16.47
N LEU A 141 -6.15 -7.36 -17.71
CA LEU A 141 -7.08 -7.84 -18.72
C LEU A 141 -6.76 -9.27 -19.06
N TYR A 142 -7.70 -10.19 -18.86
CA TYR A 142 -7.51 -11.57 -19.21
C TYR A 142 -8.77 -12.27 -19.71
N PHE A 143 -8.54 -13.30 -20.50
CA PHE A 143 -9.56 -14.21 -21.01
C PHE A 143 -9.40 -15.57 -20.36
N LYS A 144 -10.51 -16.16 -19.95
CA LYS A 144 -10.53 -17.44 -19.25
C LYS A 144 -11.50 -18.41 -19.92
N TRP A 145 -10.98 -19.55 -20.37
CA TRP A 145 -11.77 -20.59 -21.06
C TRP A 145 -11.61 -21.94 -20.35
N LEU A 146 -12.68 -22.73 -20.42
CA LEU A 146 -12.65 -24.12 -20.06
C LEU A 146 -12.50 -24.94 -21.35
N VAL A 147 -11.40 -25.65 -21.48
CA VAL A 147 -11.09 -26.51 -22.62
C VAL A 147 -11.09 -28.00 -22.25
N PHE A 148 -11.02 -28.89 -23.22
CA PHE A 148 -11.03 -30.34 -23.03
C PHE A 148 -12.15 -30.83 -22.10
N LYS A 149 -13.42 -30.54 -22.45
CA LYS A 149 -14.62 -30.94 -21.68
C LYS A 149 -14.57 -30.46 -20.21
N LYS A 150 -14.03 -29.27 -19.97
CA LYS A 150 -13.87 -28.61 -18.64
C LYS A 150 -12.78 -29.22 -17.73
N ILE A 151 -11.88 -30.02 -18.27
CA ILE A 151 -10.76 -30.59 -17.52
C ILE A 151 -9.65 -29.55 -17.33
N LEU A 152 -9.41 -28.68 -18.34
CA LEU A 152 -8.37 -27.68 -18.31
C LEU A 152 -8.96 -26.26 -18.34
N THR A 153 -8.48 -25.38 -17.46
CA THR A 153 -8.77 -23.96 -17.50
C THR A 153 -7.57 -23.25 -18.14
N LEU A 154 -7.79 -22.61 -19.28
CA LEU A 154 -6.79 -21.77 -19.96
C LEU A 154 -7.08 -20.31 -19.63
N GLN A 155 -6.05 -19.57 -19.18
CA GLN A 155 -6.11 -18.13 -18.95
C GLN A 155 -4.98 -17.46 -19.71
N VAL A 156 -5.32 -16.46 -20.52
CA VAL A 156 -4.35 -15.62 -21.26
C VAL A 156 -4.70 -14.17 -21.02
N GLY A 157 -3.73 -13.37 -20.65
CA GLY A 157 -3.97 -11.98 -20.32
C GLY A 157 -2.70 -11.13 -20.30
N VAL A 158 -2.91 -9.85 -20.04
CA VAL A 158 -1.87 -8.83 -19.89
C VAL A 158 -2.16 -8.04 -18.63
N ASP A 159 -1.16 -7.77 -17.81
CA ASP A 159 -1.23 -6.83 -16.73
C ASP A 159 -0.36 -5.59 -17.00
N CYS A 160 -0.86 -4.45 -16.54
CA CYS A 160 -0.19 -3.16 -16.64
C CYS A 160 -0.15 -2.51 -15.26
N ARG A 161 1.00 -1.93 -14.93
CA ARG A 161 1.19 -1.14 -13.70
C ARG A 161 1.79 0.20 -14.07
N TYR A 162 1.17 1.25 -13.55
CA TYR A 162 1.64 2.61 -13.71
C TYR A 162 1.76 3.28 -12.34
N ASN A 163 2.86 3.99 -12.13
CA ASN A 163 3.05 4.86 -10.99
C ASN A 163 3.58 6.21 -11.47
N THR A 164 3.08 7.30 -10.88
CA THR A 164 3.71 8.61 -11.06
C THR A 164 5.13 8.59 -10.53
N ALA A 165 6.00 9.41 -11.11
CA ALA A 165 7.39 9.49 -10.71
C ALA A 165 7.56 9.87 -9.23
N TYR A 166 8.43 9.17 -8.54
CA TYR A 166 8.84 9.42 -7.16
C TYR A 166 10.24 8.87 -6.90
N TYR A 167 10.89 9.30 -5.83
CA TYR A 167 12.17 8.75 -5.41
C TYR A 167 11.93 7.47 -4.59
N ALA A 168 11.90 6.32 -5.26
CA ALA A 168 11.77 5.05 -4.57
C ALA A 168 13.02 4.77 -3.72
N ASN A 169 12.82 4.17 -2.55
CA ASN A 169 13.92 3.77 -1.70
C ASN A 169 14.85 2.81 -2.42
N ALA A 170 16.16 3.01 -2.30
CA ALA A 170 17.17 2.09 -2.81
C ALA A 170 17.44 0.97 -1.80
N TYR A 171 17.97 -0.15 -2.29
CA TYR A 171 18.31 -1.28 -1.45
C TYR A 171 19.80 -1.29 -1.10
N MET A 172 20.12 -1.44 0.19
CA MET A 172 21.49 -1.56 0.70
C MET A 172 21.81 -3.03 1.04
N PRO A 173 22.59 -3.73 0.21
CA PRO A 173 22.90 -5.14 0.44
C PRO A 173 23.65 -5.40 1.76
N ALA A 174 24.50 -4.46 2.20
CA ALA A 174 25.31 -4.60 3.40
C ALA A 174 24.49 -4.68 4.69
N THR A 175 23.31 -4.05 4.72
CA THR A 175 22.42 -4.04 5.88
C THR A 175 21.13 -4.80 5.62
N GLY A 176 20.84 -5.17 4.36
CA GLY A 176 19.59 -5.79 3.95
C GLY A 176 18.37 -4.84 4.07
N GLN A 177 18.59 -3.53 4.10
CA GLN A 177 17.55 -2.52 4.32
C GLN A 177 17.32 -1.63 3.10
N PHE A 178 16.13 -1.08 3.01
CA PHE A 178 15.81 0.00 2.06
C PHE A 178 16.10 1.34 2.71
N TYR A 179 16.78 2.23 1.98
CA TYR A 179 17.17 3.56 2.45
C TYR A 179 16.70 4.66 1.48
N LEU A 180 16.57 5.87 1.98
CA LEU A 180 16.18 7.02 1.19
C LEU A 180 17.26 7.34 0.15
N GLN A 181 16.83 7.74 -1.03
CA GLN A 181 17.69 8.26 -2.09
C GLN A 181 16.95 9.36 -2.88
N ASN A 182 17.70 10.28 -3.48
CA ASN A 182 17.19 11.40 -4.26
C ASN A 182 17.85 11.51 -5.64
N GLU A 183 18.49 10.45 -6.11
CA GLU A 183 19.24 10.42 -7.37
C GLU A 183 18.40 9.85 -8.51
N THR A 184 17.64 8.77 -8.24
CA THR A 184 16.91 8.03 -9.27
C THR A 184 15.42 8.16 -9.08
N LEU A 185 14.75 8.79 -10.06
CA LEU A 185 13.29 8.81 -10.18
C LEU A 185 12.80 7.51 -10.80
N VAL A 186 11.80 6.89 -10.20
CA VAL A 186 11.13 5.68 -10.68
C VAL A 186 9.67 6.01 -10.99
N GLY A 187 9.14 5.47 -12.09
CA GLY A 187 7.75 5.67 -12.50
C GLY A 187 7.61 6.45 -13.81
N ASN A 188 6.37 6.79 -14.18
CA ASN A 188 5.97 7.41 -15.46
C ASN A 188 6.21 6.54 -16.71
N TYR A 189 6.21 5.22 -16.56
CA TYR A 189 6.30 4.25 -17.66
C TYR A 189 5.45 3.03 -17.41
#